data_f18489a73e3515c4eb961e489fd7cd5a
#
_entry.id   f18489a73e3515c4eb961e489fd7cd5a
#
_cell.length_a   1.000
_cell.length_b   1.000
_cell.length_c   1.000
_cell.angle_alpha   90.00
_cell.angle_beta   90.00
_cell.angle_gamma   90.00
#
_symmetry.space_group_name_H-M   'P 1'
#
loop_
_entity.id
_entity.type
_entity.pdbx_description
1 polymer ?
#
loop_
_entity_poly.entity_id
_entity_poly.type
_entity_poly.pdbx_seq_one_letter_code
_entity_poly.pdbx_strand_id
1 'polypeptide(L)'
;MKKHIILITAVAVLLFLPACTLGDGIPFQAESAQEAESGPLASLTPEQAVATATQVVATLAANPNPVAETPLPTPVDDPLRLVFPAAEPPPVSIWRPALYPIPWEPTAMDHFYFSRPIAANEVNWPLDEYRYGGVFFENVVHTGVDIPAPPGTPVLAAGDGKVVWSGYGLYRGVYGDTSDPYGQAVVIQHDFGYRGKQLFTVYGHLHEIFVRRGTTVKTGDELGLVGSTGKVTGPHLHLEVRWGEMNFFYTLNPELWLVPPQGWGILVMQVKRTNGKTAYYHPMKIISINTGQEWRAYSYADGAVNLDLYYQENLVVGDLPAGRYEIQTSYSGKLYTLEFDINPGR
;
A
#
# COMPACT_ATOMS: atom_id res chain seq x y z
N MET A 1 30.65 -24.27 1.12
CA MET A 1 29.85 -22.99 1.15
C MET A 1 28.60 -23.24 0.35
N LYS A 2 27.45 -23.40 1.01
CA LYS A 2 26.17 -23.62 0.33
C LYS A 2 25.69 -22.29 -0.25
N LYS A 3 25.57 -22.21 -1.57
CA LYS A 3 25.03 -21.04 -2.28
C LYS A 3 23.52 -20.97 -2.01
N HIS A 4 23.07 -19.95 -1.32
CA HIS A 4 21.66 -19.66 -1.15
C HIS A 4 21.23 -18.71 -2.28
N ILE A 5 20.27 -19.09 -3.08
CA ILE A 5 19.67 -18.30 -4.14
C ILE A 5 18.36 -17.69 -3.56
N ILE A 6 18.00 -16.47 -3.90
CA ILE A 6 16.71 -15.85 -3.55
C ILE A 6 15.70 -16.24 -4.64
N LEU A 7 14.58 -16.81 -4.26
CA LEU A 7 13.43 -17.00 -5.14
C LEU A 7 12.48 -15.84 -4.88
N ILE A 8 12.27 -15.01 -5.89
CA ILE A 8 11.27 -13.95 -5.86
C ILE A 8 10.01 -14.56 -6.48
N THR A 9 8.97 -14.71 -5.68
CA THR A 9 7.66 -15.13 -6.18
C THR A 9 6.75 -13.91 -6.11
N ALA A 10 6.51 -13.28 -7.24
CA ALA A 10 5.43 -12.31 -7.35
C ALA A 10 4.12 -13.10 -7.34
N VAL A 11 3.24 -12.82 -6.41
CA VAL A 11 1.87 -13.32 -6.46
C VAL A 11 1.08 -12.34 -7.31
N ALA A 12 1.26 -12.40 -8.63
CA ALA A 12 0.24 -11.91 -9.53
C ALA A 12 -0.94 -12.87 -9.35
N VAL A 13 -2.03 -12.43 -8.75
CA VAL A 13 -3.26 -13.22 -8.63
C VAL A 13 -3.85 -13.35 -10.03
N LEU A 14 -3.45 -14.38 -10.76
CA LEU A 14 -4.15 -14.83 -11.96
C LEU A 14 -5.44 -15.52 -11.51
N LEU A 15 -6.55 -14.80 -11.57
CA LEU A 15 -7.86 -15.37 -11.37
C LEU A 15 -8.22 -16.25 -12.58
N PHE A 16 -8.10 -17.57 -12.42
CA PHE A 16 -8.89 -18.52 -13.20
C PHE A 16 -10.21 -18.74 -12.50
N LEU A 17 -11.30 -18.36 -13.15
CA LEU A 17 -12.65 -18.75 -12.73
C LEU A 17 -12.75 -20.29 -12.81
N PRO A 18 -13.15 -20.99 -11.75
CA PRO A 18 -13.41 -22.42 -11.85
C PRO A 18 -14.77 -22.63 -12.52
N ALA A 19 -14.78 -23.18 -13.71
CA ALA A 19 -15.93 -23.92 -14.18
C ALA A 19 -15.97 -25.24 -13.39
N CYS A 20 -17.05 -25.47 -12.65
CA CYS A 20 -17.29 -26.74 -11.97
C CYS A 20 -17.38 -27.88 -12.98
N THR A 21 -16.44 -28.82 -12.92
CA THR A 21 -16.71 -30.23 -13.26
C THR A 21 -15.90 -31.13 -12.32
N LEU A 22 -16.63 -32.01 -11.65
CA LEU A 22 -16.10 -33.13 -10.88
C LEU A 22 -15.39 -34.15 -11.81
N GLY A 23 -14.19 -34.63 -11.41
CA GLY A 23 -13.53 -35.75 -12.09
C GLY A 23 -12.07 -35.95 -11.69
N ASP A 24 -11.86 -36.96 -10.91
CA ASP A 24 -10.69 -37.83 -10.68
C ASP A 24 -9.27 -37.42 -11.02
N GLY A 25 -8.39 -37.67 -10.04
CA GLY A 25 -6.99 -37.28 -9.98
C GLY A 25 -6.07 -37.93 -11.02
N ILE A 26 -5.08 -37.12 -11.45
CA ILE A 26 -3.85 -37.59 -12.11
C ILE A 26 -2.68 -36.73 -11.58
N PRO A 27 -1.50 -37.34 -11.31
CA PRO A 27 -0.35 -36.61 -10.76
C PRO A 27 0.36 -35.78 -11.84
N PHE A 28 0.75 -34.56 -11.47
CA PHE A 28 1.44 -33.61 -12.34
C PHE A 28 2.94 -33.96 -12.40
N GLN A 29 3.42 -34.28 -13.59
CA GLN A 29 4.86 -34.32 -13.91
C GLN A 29 5.28 -32.95 -14.46
N ALA A 30 6.37 -32.42 -13.90
CA ALA A 30 6.98 -31.18 -14.37
C ALA A 30 7.77 -31.44 -15.66
N GLU A 31 7.38 -30.75 -16.74
CA GLU A 31 8.11 -30.74 -18.00
C GLU A 31 9.07 -29.53 -18.02
N SER A 32 10.31 -29.80 -18.42
CA SER A 32 11.42 -28.85 -18.51
C SER A 32 11.23 -27.87 -19.67
N ALA A 33 11.29 -26.57 -19.41
CA ALA A 33 11.32 -25.54 -20.45
C ALA A 33 12.67 -25.57 -21.20
N GLN A 34 12.60 -25.69 -22.52
CA GLN A 34 13.73 -25.52 -23.43
C GLN A 34 14.11 -24.05 -23.58
N GLU A 35 15.40 -23.76 -23.52
CA GLU A 35 15.97 -22.45 -23.85
C GLU A 35 15.71 -22.11 -25.32
N ALA A 36 15.12 -20.94 -25.59
CA ALA A 36 15.03 -20.38 -26.92
C ALA A 36 16.27 -19.52 -27.20
N GLU A 37 16.99 -19.83 -28.25
CA GLU A 37 18.15 -19.07 -28.75
C GLU A 37 17.73 -17.66 -29.17
N SER A 38 18.48 -16.66 -28.71
CA SER A 38 18.34 -15.25 -29.07
C SER A 38 18.99 -14.98 -30.43
N GLY A 39 18.16 -14.67 -31.43
CA GLY A 39 18.61 -14.07 -32.68
C GLY A 39 19.02 -12.60 -32.51
N PRO A 40 19.87 -12.02 -33.41
CA PRO A 40 20.37 -10.66 -33.21
C PRO A 40 19.27 -9.61 -33.36
N LEU A 41 19.18 -8.71 -32.41
CA LEU A 41 18.34 -7.51 -32.43
C LEU A 41 18.80 -6.58 -33.57
N ALA A 42 17.94 -6.35 -34.56
CA ALA A 42 18.15 -5.31 -35.55
C ALA A 42 18.03 -3.93 -34.89
N SER A 43 19.10 -3.12 -34.94
CA SER A 43 19.08 -1.75 -34.44
C SER A 43 18.27 -0.87 -35.39
N LEU A 44 17.18 -0.28 -34.85
CA LEU A 44 16.40 0.74 -35.54
C LEU A 44 17.18 2.06 -35.58
N THR A 45 17.17 2.77 -36.72
CA THR A 45 17.78 4.09 -36.83
C THR A 45 16.94 5.14 -36.08
N PRO A 46 17.51 6.26 -35.61
CA PRO A 46 16.76 7.30 -34.88
C PRO A 46 15.55 7.84 -35.65
N GLU A 47 15.58 7.83 -36.97
CA GLU A 47 14.49 8.29 -37.83
C GLU A 47 13.28 7.34 -37.81
N GLN A 48 13.51 6.03 -37.69
CA GLN A 48 12.47 5.01 -37.60
C GLN A 48 11.80 5.06 -36.21
N ALA A 49 12.53 5.36 -35.14
CA ALA A 49 12.00 5.52 -33.81
C ALA A 49 11.04 6.73 -33.69
N VAL A 50 11.38 7.86 -34.38
CA VAL A 50 10.51 9.05 -34.39
C VAL A 50 9.23 8.79 -35.17
N ALA A 51 9.28 8.07 -36.30
CA ALA A 51 8.09 7.73 -37.07
C ALA A 51 7.13 6.83 -36.29
N THR A 52 7.66 5.86 -35.53
CA THR A 52 6.85 4.96 -34.69
C THR A 52 6.21 5.71 -33.53
N ALA A 53 6.93 6.61 -32.87
CA ALA A 53 6.40 7.44 -31.80
C ALA A 53 5.28 8.39 -32.30
N THR A 54 5.43 8.97 -33.48
CA THR A 54 4.41 9.85 -34.07
C THR A 54 3.14 9.08 -34.46
N GLN A 55 3.25 7.84 -34.92
CA GLN A 55 2.09 7.00 -35.21
C GLN A 55 1.33 6.60 -33.93
N VAL A 56 2.03 6.29 -32.85
CA VAL A 56 1.38 5.97 -31.56
C VAL A 56 0.61 7.17 -31.03
N VAL A 57 1.18 8.38 -31.08
CA VAL A 57 0.48 9.60 -30.65
C VAL A 57 -0.73 9.91 -31.54
N ALA A 58 -0.62 9.72 -32.86
CA ALA A 58 -1.75 9.92 -33.77
C ALA A 58 -2.88 8.89 -33.55
N THR A 59 -2.55 7.64 -33.22
CA THR A 59 -3.55 6.60 -32.93
C THR A 59 -4.28 6.86 -31.60
N LEU A 60 -3.58 7.40 -30.60
CA LEU A 60 -4.19 7.79 -29.31
C LEU A 60 -5.09 9.04 -29.45
N ALA A 61 -4.76 9.97 -30.36
CA ALA A 61 -5.59 11.15 -30.62
C ALA A 61 -6.82 10.85 -31.50
N ALA A 62 -6.81 9.78 -32.27
CA ALA A 62 -7.87 9.45 -33.24
C ALA A 62 -8.98 8.53 -32.68
N ASN A 63 -8.86 8.06 -31.43
CA ASN A 63 -9.84 7.15 -30.82
C ASN A 63 -10.30 7.65 -29.45
N PRO A 64 -11.20 8.69 -29.41
CA PRO A 64 -11.88 9.06 -28.18
C PRO A 64 -13.05 8.09 -27.93
N ASN A 65 -12.78 6.80 -27.82
CA ASN A 65 -13.74 5.95 -27.16
C ASN A 65 -13.75 6.38 -25.67
N PRO A 66 -14.89 6.88 -25.15
CA PRO A 66 -15.02 7.03 -23.72
C PRO A 66 -14.67 5.66 -23.13
N VAL A 67 -13.71 5.65 -22.22
CA VAL A 67 -13.48 4.49 -21.35
C VAL A 67 -14.86 4.18 -20.81
N ALA A 68 -15.42 3.03 -21.21
CA ALA A 68 -16.70 2.59 -20.68
C ALA A 68 -16.53 2.61 -19.16
N GLU A 69 -17.26 3.51 -18.49
CA GLU A 69 -17.29 3.54 -17.03
C GLU A 69 -17.69 2.12 -16.62
N THR A 70 -16.73 1.41 -16.05
CA THR A 70 -17.03 0.11 -15.46
C THR A 70 -18.10 0.40 -14.41
N PRO A 71 -19.32 -0.16 -14.54
CA PRO A 71 -20.36 0.16 -13.58
C PRO A 71 -19.81 -0.18 -12.19
N LEU A 72 -19.83 0.81 -11.30
CA LEU A 72 -19.49 0.64 -9.89
C LEU A 72 -20.26 -0.60 -9.41
N PRO A 73 -19.61 -1.53 -8.71
CA PRO A 73 -20.31 -2.69 -8.17
C PRO A 73 -21.48 -2.17 -7.34
N THR A 74 -22.69 -2.63 -7.65
CA THR A 74 -23.89 -2.28 -6.88
C THR A 74 -23.61 -2.61 -5.43
N PRO A 75 -23.80 -1.69 -4.48
CA PRO A 75 -23.60 -1.97 -3.06
C PRO A 75 -24.43 -3.21 -2.71
N VAL A 76 -23.79 -4.23 -2.21
CA VAL A 76 -24.52 -5.38 -1.64
C VAL A 76 -25.22 -4.82 -0.40
N ASP A 77 -26.54 -4.99 -0.31
CA ASP A 77 -27.34 -4.63 0.86
C ASP A 77 -26.95 -5.55 2.04
N ASP A 78 -25.80 -5.26 2.62
CA ASP A 78 -25.36 -5.83 3.88
C ASP A 78 -25.79 -4.87 5.00
N PRO A 79 -26.72 -5.27 5.88
CA PRO A 79 -27.19 -4.41 6.97
C PRO A 79 -26.09 -4.01 7.96
N LEU A 80 -24.93 -4.65 7.89
CA LEU A 80 -23.72 -4.28 8.64
C LEU A 80 -22.75 -3.39 7.83
N ARG A 81 -23.06 -3.13 6.58
CA ARG A 81 -22.32 -2.22 5.72
C ARG A 81 -22.82 -0.81 5.95
N LEU A 82 -22.01 0.01 6.59
CA LEU A 82 -22.29 1.44 6.71
C LEU A 82 -22.29 2.06 5.32
N VAL A 83 -23.43 2.65 4.94
CA VAL A 83 -23.50 3.53 3.77
C VAL A 83 -22.78 4.82 4.15
N PHE A 84 -21.52 4.95 3.72
CA PHE A 84 -20.82 6.22 3.88
C PHE A 84 -21.49 7.26 3.01
N PRO A 85 -21.88 8.46 3.55
CA PRO A 85 -22.20 9.57 2.69
C PRO A 85 -20.97 9.81 1.81
N ALA A 86 -21.16 9.90 0.50
CA ALA A 86 -20.09 10.28 -0.41
C ALA A 86 -19.59 11.66 0.03
N ALA A 87 -18.48 11.69 0.77
CA ALA A 87 -17.77 12.94 1.00
C ALA A 87 -17.44 13.52 -0.38
N GLU A 88 -17.62 14.82 -0.56
CA GLU A 88 -17.16 15.46 -1.79
C GLU A 88 -15.70 15.02 -1.98
N PRO A 89 -15.33 14.52 -3.18
CA PRO A 89 -13.97 14.05 -3.40
C PRO A 89 -13.03 15.21 -3.04
N PRO A 90 -11.97 14.95 -2.27
CA PRO A 90 -11.01 15.98 -1.93
C PRO A 90 -10.51 16.63 -3.23
N PRO A 91 -10.22 17.93 -3.22
CA PRO A 91 -9.81 18.65 -4.43
C PRO A 91 -8.67 17.90 -5.12
N VAL A 92 -8.94 17.48 -6.35
CA VAL A 92 -8.00 16.68 -7.14
C VAL A 92 -6.83 17.58 -7.51
N SER A 93 -5.62 17.24 -7.07
CA SER A 93 -4.43 17.92 -7.56
C SER A 93 -4.16 17.50 -9.01
N ILE A 94 -3.48 18.36 -9.78
CA ILE A 94 -3.00 18.00 -11.12
C ILE A 94 -2.03 16.79 -11.11
N TRP A 95 -1.51 16.42 -9.95
CA TRP A 95 -0.52 15.37 -9.73
C TRP A 95 -1.14 14.05 -9.26
N ARG A 96 -2.33 14.07 -8.70
CA ARG A 96 -2.99 12.89 -8.18
C ARG A 96 -4.43 12.81 -8.68
N PRO A 97 -4.83 11.68 -9.30
CA PRO A 97 -6.23 11.42 -9.63
C PRO A 97 -7.11 11.39 -8.38
N ALA A 98 -8.43 11.54 -8.55
CA ALA A 98 -9.40 11.32 -7.49
C ALA A 98 -9.20 9.93 -6.85
N LEU A 99 -9.55 9.78 -5.59
CA LEU A 99 -9.54 8.48 -4.93
C LEU A 99 -10.69 7.60 -5.43
N TYR A 100 -10.53 6.28 -5.37
CA TYR A 100 -11.68 5.38 -5.42
C TYR A 100 -12.56 5.62 -4.19
N PRO A 101 -13.88 5.37 -4.25
CA PRO A 101 -14.75 5.48 -3.08
C PRO A 101 -14.36 4.44 -2.03
N ILE A 102 -14.64 4.71 -0.75
CA ILE A 102 -14.46 3.75 0.33
C ILE A 102 -15.81 3.24 0.84
N PRO A 103 -15.92 1.94 1.20
CA PRO A 103 -14.91 0.90 1.03
C PRO A 103 -14.73 0.53 -0.44
N TRP A 104 -13.49 0.20 -0.84
CA TRP A 104 -13.17 -0.27 -2.19
C TRP A 104 -12.65 -1.71 -2.10
N GLU A 105 -13.42 -2.65 -2.63
CA GLU A 105 -13.15 -4.09 -2.59
C GLU A 105 -13.29 -4.70 -3.98
N PRO A 106 -12.34 -4.43 -4.91
CA PRO A 106 -12.41 -4.98 -6.27
C PRO A 106 -12.38 -6.52 -6.30
N THR A 107 -11.84 -7.15 -5.26
CA THR A 107 -11.93 -8.59 -5.02
C THR A 107 -12.30 -8.87 -3.56
N ALA A 108 -12.71 -10.09 -3.24
CA ALA A 108 -13.01 -10.52 -1.87
C ALA A 108 -11.77 -10.50 -0.93
N MET A 109 -10.60 -10.24 -1.49
CA MET A 109 -9.32 -10.20 -0.76
C MET A 109 -8.85 -8.78 -0.48
N ASP A 110 -9.28 -7.83 -1.30
CA ASP A 110 -8.96 -6.42 -1.13
C ASP A 110 -9.79 -5.81 0.00
N HIS A 111 -9.19 -4.90 0.73
CA HIS A 111 -9.83 -4.27 1.89
C HIS A 111 -9.39 -2.82 2.04
N PHE A 112 -9.55 -2.03 0.99
CA PHE A 112 -9.30 -0.58 1.00
C PHE A 112 -10.45 0.13 1.71
N TYR A 113 -10.40 0.14 3.04
CA TYR A 113 -11.47 0.66 3.89
C TYR A 113 -11.25 2.09 4.33
N PHE A 114 -10.03 2.62 4.11
CA PHE A 114 -9.64 3.92 4.63
C PHE A 114 -9.33 4.92 3.53
N SER A 115 -9.82 6.14 3.70
CA SER A 115 -9.43 7.30 2.92
C SER A 115 -8.04 7.80 3.31
N ARG A 116 -7.52 8.76 2.54
CA ARG A 116 -6.21 9.35 2.82
C ARG A 116 -6.26 10.27 4.02
N PRO A 117 -5.36 10.06 5.01
CA PRO A 117 -5.37 10.84 6.24
C PRO A 117 -4.68 12.20 6.13
N ILE A 118 -4.01 12.49 5.02
CA ILE A 118 -3.36 13.77 4.76
C ILE A 118 -4.15 14.55 3.73
N ALA A 119 -4.55 15.77 4.08
CA ALA A 119 -5.15 16.76 3.18
C ALA A 119 -4.07 17.36 2.28
N ALA A 120 -3.40 16.55 1.48
CA ALA A 120 -2.32 16.98 0.61
C ALA A 120 -2.74 16.95 -0.85
N ASN A 121 -2.30 17.96 -1.61
CA ASN A 121 -2.48 18.01 -3.05
C ASN A 121 -1.48 17.14 -3.82
N GLU A 122 -0.62 16.42 -3.12
CA GLU A 122 0.47 15.64 -3.67
C GLU A 122 0.41 14.20 -3.18
N VAL A 123 0.97 13.29 -3.96
CA VAL A 123 1.19 11.93 -3.49
C VAL A 123 2.47 11.92 -2.67
N ASN A 124 2.32 11.63 -1.39
CA ASN A 124 3.40 11.61 -0.43
C ASN A 124 3.85 10.16 -0.22
N TRP A 125 4.67 9.64 -1.15
CA TRP A 125 5.24 8.30 -0.97
C TRP A 125 6.18 8.26 0.24
N PRO A 126 6.00 7.27 1.13
CA PRO A 126 6.96 7.03 2.19
C PRO A 126 8.34 6.70 1.60
N LEU A 127 9.39 7.14 2.27
CA LEU A 127 10.74 6.64 1.98
C LEU A 127 10.81 5.14 2.33
N ASP A 128 11.74 4.43 1.71
CA ASP A 128 11.88 2.98 1.84
C ASP A 128 12.00 2.46 3.29
N GLU A 129 12.73 3.18 4.13
CA GLU A 129 12.96 2.83 5.55
C GLU A 129 11.76 3.18 6.45
N TYR A 130 10.86 4.06 6.00
CA TYR A 130 9.70 4.57 6.75
C TYR A 130 8.39 3.90 6.33
N ARG A 131 8.48 2.83 5.53
CA ARG A 131 7.34 1.95 5.25
C ARG A 131 7.15 0.94 6.39
N TYR A 132 5.99 0.32 6.42
CA TYR A 132 5.70 -0.77 7.36
C TYR A 132 6.74 -1.88 7.27
N GLY A 133 7.27 -2.32 8.41
CA GLY A 133 8.33 -3.31 8.48
C GLY A 133 9.73 -2.81 8.17
N GLY A 134 9.91 -1.50 7.92
CA GLY A 134 11.21 -0.86 7.76
C GLY A 134 11.98 -0.71 9.08
N VAL A 135 13.24 -0.31 9.01
CA VAL A 135 14.12 -0.09 10.17
C VAL A 135 14.85 1.23 9.99
N PHE A 136 14.43 2.27 10.71
CA PHE A 136 15.07 3.58 10.70
C PHE A 136 15.79 3.91 12.02
N PHE A 137 15.49 3.19 13.11
CA PHE A 137 16.27 3.15 14.33
C PHE A 137 16.75 1.74 14.61
N GLU A 138 17.97 1.60 15.10
CA GLU A 138 18.54 0.30 15.41
C GLU A 138 17.62 -0.52 16.33
N ASN A 139 17.31 -1.75 15.92
CA ASN A 139 16.44 -2.70 16.62
C ASN A 139 14.98 -2.25 16.80
N VAL A 140 14.51 -1.27 16.02
CA VAL A 140 13.12 -0.84 16.02
C VAL A 140 12.51 -1.09 14.65
N VAL A 141 11.58 -2.04 14.57
CA VAL A 141 10.82 -2.31 13.35
C VAL A 141 9.61 -1.39 13.31
N HIS A 142 9.40 -0.73 12.17
CA HIS A 142 8.34 0.23 11.97
C HIS A 142 6.98 -0.47 11.87
N THR A 143 6.05 -0.09 12.74
CA THR A 143 4.71 -0.70 12.87
C THR A 143 3.60 0.05 12.12
N GLY A 144 3.95 1.08 11.37
CA GLY A 144 3.06 1.91 10.58
C GLY A 144 3.68 2.32 9.26
N VAL A 145 3.17 3.38 8.69
CA VAL A 145 3.73 4.07 7.53
C VAL A 145 3.89 5.55 7.86
N ASP A 146 5.07 6.09 7.57
CA ASP A 146 5.31 7.52 7.76
C ASP A 146 5.06 8.27 6.45
N ILE A 147 4.07 9.14 6.47
CA ILE A 147 3.65 9.93 5.32
C ILE A 147 4.26 11.33 5.47
N PRO A 148 5.29 11.67 4.68
CA PRO A 148 5.95 12.97 4.80
C PRO A 148 4.99 14.09 4.43
N ALA A 149 4.93 15.11 5.28
CA ALA A 149 4.13 16.31 5.04
C ALA A 149 4.71 17.50 5.81
N PRO A 150 4.54 18.73 5.32
CA PRO A 150 4.95 19.93 6.05
C PRO A 150 4.27 20.03 7.42
N PRO A 151 4.94 20.63 8.44
CA PRO A 151 4.29 20.94 9.71
C PRO A 151 3.04 21.79 9.50
N GLY A 152 1.98 21.50 10.24
CA GLY A 152 0.71 22.21 10.12
C GLY A 152 -0.20 21.73 8.97
N THR A 153 0.20 20.68 8.22
CA THR A 153 -0.70 20.03 7.26
C THR A 153 -1.86 19.39 8.02
N PRO A 154 -3.14 19.60 7.60
CA PRO A 154 -4.28 18.98 8.22
C PRO A 154 -4.21 17.45 8.18
N VAL A 155 -4.51 16.81 9.30
CA VAL A 155 -4.64 15.36 9.45
C VAL A 155 -6.10 15.00 9.56
N LEU A 156 -6.58 14.13 8.66
CA LEU A 156 -7.98 13.79 8.52
C LEU A 156 -8.28 12.38 9.02
N ALA A 157 -9.48 12.17 9.55
CA ALA A 157 -9.98 10.84 9.87
C ALA A 157 -10.06 9.98 8.61
N ALA A 158 -9.38 8.85 8.60
CA ALA A 158 -9.36 7.94 7.46
C ALA A 158 -10.67 7.13 7.30
N GLY A 159 -11.48 7.06 8.34
CA GLY A 159 -12.75 6.35 8.36
C GLY A 159 -13.65 6.81 9.52
N ASP A 160 -14.93 6.50 9.42
CA ASP A 160 -15.93 6.79 10.46
C ASP A 160 -15.63 6.03 11.75
N GLY A 161 -15.88 6.66 12.90
CA GLY A 161 -15.68 5.98 14.19
C GLY A 161 -15.68 6.90 15.39
N LYS A 162 -15.11 6.41 16.48
CA LYS A 162 -15.01 7.11 17.74
C LYS A 162 -13.57 7.25 18.20
N VAL A 163 -13.17 8.44 18.61
CA VAL A 163 -11.86 8.69 19.21
C VAL A 163 -11.76 7.99 20.56
N VAL A 164 -10.82 7.04 20.67
CA VAL A 164 -10.58 6.27 21.89
C VAL A 164 -9.29 6.70 22.60
N TRP A 165 -8.41 7.41 21.92
CA TRP A 165 -7.21 8.06 22.47
C TRP A 165 -7.01 9.44 21.87
N SER A 166 -6.50 10.38 22.67
CA SER A 166 -6.15 11.74 22.23
C SER A 166 -5.13 12.33 23.20
N GLY A 167 -3.89 12.54 22.76
CA GLY A 167 -2.79 13.14 23.54
C GLY A 167 -1.55 12.24 23.63
N TYR A 168 -0.66 12.59 24.59
CA TYR A 168 0.58 11.85 24.85
C TYR A 168 0.34 10.55 25.63
N GLY A 169 1.26 9.57 25.49
CA GLY A 169 1.34 8.38 26.35
C GLY A 169 0.70 7.12 25.77
N LEU A 170 0.43 7.08 24.45
CA LEU A 170 -0.23 5.97 23.77
C LEU A 170 0.54 4.65 23.90
N TYR A 171 1.87 4.67 23.78
CA TYR A 171 2.70 3.46 23.75
C TYR A 171 2.58 2.63 25.03
N ARG A 172 2.65 3.29 26.18
CA ARG A 172 2.54 2.65 27.49
C ARG A 172 1.15 2.71 28.10
N GLY A 173 0.21 3.41 27.46
CA GLY A 173 -1.12 3.67 28.01
C GLY A 173 -1.11 4.62 29.22
N VAL A 174 -0.05 5.43 29.39
CA VAL A 174 0.11 6.40 30.50
C VAL A 174 -0.19 7.78 29.97
N TYR A 175 -1.43 8.23 30.18
CA TYR A 175 -1.89 9.53 29.68
C TYR A 175 -1.02 10.68 30.16
N GLY A 176 -0.59 11.52 29.23
CA GLY A 176 0.26 12.69 29.50
C GLY A 176 1.77 12.40 29.54
N ASP A 177 2.21 11.17 29.30
CA ASP A 177 3.63 10.84 29.20
C ASP A 177 4.25 11.47 27.93
N THR A 178 4.91 12.63 28.10
CA THR A 178 5.55 13.35 26.99
C THR A 178 6.82 12.68 26.45
N SER A 179 7.31 11.63 27.11
CA SER A 179 8.42 10.79 26.62
C SER A 179 7.98 9.68 25.66
N ASP A 180 6.67 9.58 25.41
CA ASP A 180 6.06 8.57 24.54
C ASP A 180 6.58 8.69 23.10
N PRO A 181 6.99 7.58 22.48
CA PRO A 181 7.53 7.60 21.11
C PRO A 181 6.53 8.09 20.05
N TYR A 182 5.22 7.88 20.23
CA TYR A 182 4.19 8.41 19.30
C TYR A 182 4.00 9.93 19.42
N GLY A 183 4.53 10.56 20.48
CA GLY A 183 4.27 11.97 20.75
C GLY A 183 2.78 12.22 21.03
N GLN A 184 2.25 13.30 20.47
CA GLN A 184 0.80 13.52 20.44
C GLN A 184 0.15 12.59 19.42
N ALA A 185 -0.80 11.79 19.88
CA ALA A 185 -1.46 10.82 19.04
C ALA A 185 -2.99 10.84 19.19
N VAL A 186 -3.69 10.52 18.11
CA VAL A 186 -5.12 10.21 18.08
C VAL A 186 -5.29 8.75 17.67
N VAL A 187 -6.25 8.05 18.33
CA VAL A 187 -6.67 6.72 17.88
C VAL A 187 -8.18 6.74 17.66
N ILE A 188 -8.59 6.28 16.48
CA ILE A 188 -10.00 6.05 16.14
C ILE A 188 -10.29 4.57 16.22
N GLN A 189 -11.33 4.20 16.96
CA GLN A 189 -12.01 2.92 16.86
C GLN A 189 -13.10 3.07 15.82
N HIS A 190 -13.01 2.33 14.71
CA HIS A 190 -13.95 2.45 13.62
C HIS A 190 -15.30 1.78 13.92
N ASP A 191 -16.37 2.30 13.33
CA ASP A 191 -17.73 1.75 13.47
C ASP A 191 -17.90 0.43 12.71
N PHE A 192 -16.91 0.05 11.94
CA PHE A 192 -16.83 -1.19 11.18
C PHE A 192 -15.61 -2.01 11.58
N GLY A 193 -15.60 -3.27 11.19
CA GLY A 193 -14.51 -4.20 11.47
C GLY A 193 -14.15 -5.03 10.23
N TYR A 194 -13.17 -5.90 10.40
CA TYR A 194 -12.75 -6.84 9.37
C TYR A 194 -12.70 -8.26 9.95
N ARG A 195 -13.37 -9.21 9.28
CA ARG A 195 -13.45 -10.63 9.70
C ARG A 195 -13.83 -10.80 11.18
N GLY A 196 -14.83 -10.05 11.62
CA GLY A 196 -15.38 -10.14 12.98
C GLY A 196 -14.50 -9.52 14.07
N LYS A 197 -13.45 -8.80 13.71
CA LYS A 197 -12.59 -8.06 14.64
C LYS A 197 -12.65 -6.56 14.40
N GLN A 198 -12.46 -5.81 15.48
CA GLN A 198 -12.42 -4.36 15.47
C GLN A 198 -11.23 -3.83 14.69
N LEU A 199 -11.43 -2.70 14.00
CA LEU A 199 -10.36 -1.94 13.35
C LEU A 199 -10.10 -0.64 14.10
N PHE A 200 -8.83 -0.26 14.15
CA PHE A 200 -8.38 1.02 14.69
C PHE A 200 -7.38 1.66 13.73
N THR A 201 -7.38 2.99 13.69
CA THR A 201 -6.29 3.76 13.07
C THR A 201 -5.61 4.63 14.11
N VAL A 202 -4.28 4.73 14.02
CA VAL A 202 -3.45 5.57 14.89
C VAL A 202 -2.81 6.67 14.05
N TYR A 203 -2.87 7.89 14.57
CA TYR A 203 -2.31 9.08 13.96
C TYR A 203 -1.30 9.66 14.94
N GLY A 204 0.00 9.49 14.68
CA GLY A 204 1.09 9.90 15.57
C GLY A 204 1.82 11.17 15.14
N HIS A 205 2.67 11.67 16.04
CA HIS A 205 3.59 12.80 15.88
C HIS A 205 2.93 14.16 15.63
N LEU A 206 1.64 14.29 16.03
CA LEU A 206 0.86 15.50 15.80
C LEU A 206 1.43 16.71 16.53
N HIS A 207 1.34 17.88 15.90
CA HIS A 207 1.66 19.17 16.52
C HIS A 207 0.52 19.64 17.42
N GLU A 208 -0.69 19.54 16.91
CA GLU A 208 -1.92 19.98 17.58
C GLU A 208 -3.02 18.95 17.34
N ILE A 209 -3.91 18.76 18.33
CA ILE A 209 -5.04 17.84 18.27
C ILE A 209 -6.33 18.64 18.49
N PHE A 210 -7.31 18.48 17.61
CA PHE A 210 -8.61 19.18 17.65
C PHE A 210 -9.75 18.34 18.25
N VAL A 211 -9.54 17.03 18.39
CA VAL A 211 -10.54 16.09 18.86
C VAL A 211 -10.19 15.53 20.25
N ARG A 212 -11.20 15.13 21.02
CA ARG A 212 -11.04 14.57 22.36
C ARG A 212 -11.50 13.12 22.40
N ARG A 213 -10.99 12.35 23.34
CA ARG A 213 -11.50 11.00 23.62
C ARG A 213 -13.02 11.04 23.80
N GLY A 214 -13.72 10.15 23.10
CA GLY A 214 -15.19 10.06 23.08
C GLY A 214 -15.86 10.80 21.93
N THR A 215 -15.14 11.66 21.17
CA THR A 215 -15.68 12.34 19.98
C THR A 215 -15.98 11.32 18.89
N THR A 216 -17.17 11.40 18.32
CA THR A 216 -17.51 10.69 17.08
C THR A 216 -17.00 11.52 15.90
N VAL A 217 -16.34 10.87 14.95
CA VAL A 217 -15.78 11.49 13.76
C VAL A 217 -16.26 10.78 12.51
N LYS A 218 -16.34 11.54 11.42
CA LYS A 218 -16.62 11.06 10.08
C LYS A 218 -15.35 11.07 9.24
N THR A 219 -15.32 10.24 8.23
CA THR A 219 -14.25 10.25 7.22
C THR A 219 -14.04 11.66 6.68
N GLY A 220 -12.80 12.13 6.74
CA GLY A 220 -12.44 13.48 6.32
C GLY A 220 -12.54 14.57 7.38
N ASP A 221 -13.06 14.27 8.59
CA ASP A 221 -13.03 15.22 9.70
C ASP A 221 -11.58 15.50 10.12
N GLU A 222 -11.29 16.75 10.44
CA GLU A 222 -9.96 17.19 10.85
C GLU A 222 -9.68 16.75 12.30
N LEU A 223 -8.62 15.98 12.48
CA LEU A 223 -8.18 15.46 13.78
C LEU A 223 -7.16 16.34 14.46
N GLY A 224 -6.35 17.05 13.67
CA GLY A 224 -5.23 17.85 14.13
C GLY A 224 -4.28 18.21 13.00
N LEU A 225 -3.04 18.57 13.35
CA LEU A 225 -2.03 19.03 12.40
C LEU A 225 -0.77 18.16 12.47
N VAL A 226 -0.15 17.91 11.31
CA VAL A 226 1.15 17.25 11.21
C VAL A 226 2.19 18.01 12.04
N GLY A 227 2.97 17.26 12.79
CA GLY A 227 4.05 17.79 13.63
C GLY A 227 5.31 16.95 13.59
N SER A 228 6.04 17.01 14.69
CA SER A 228 7.26 16.22 14.94
C SER A 228 7.42 15.91 16.44
N THR A 229 6.32 15.67 17.14
CA THR A 229 6.34 15.31 18.56
C THR A 229 6.70 13.83 18.74
N GLY A 230 7.27 13.47 19.88
CA GLY A 230 7.72 12.11 20.17
C GLY A 230 9.09 11.77 19.58
N LYS A 231 9.29 10.52 19.17
CA LYS A 231 10.58 10.04 18.64
C LYS A 231 10.59 10.02 17.12
N VAL A 232 11.06 11.08 16.49
CA VAL A 232 10.99 11.32 15.04
C VAL A 232 12.31 11.84 14.47
N THR A 233 12.49 11.71 13.16
CA THR A 233 13.60 12.26 12.39
C THR A 233 13.24 13.56 11.66
N GLY A 234 11.96 13.88 11.54
CA GLY A 234 11.45 15.07 10.87
C GLY A 234 9.92 15.08 10.85
N PRO A 235 9.30 16.14 10.28
CA PRO A 235 7.84 16.26 10.24
C PRO A 235 7.21 15.20 9.31
N HIS A 236 6.24 14.48 9.83
CA HIS A 236 5.44 13.51 9.07
C HIS A 236 4.19 13.11 9.87
N LEU A 237 3.26 12.44 9.22
CA LEU A 237 2.20 11.69 9.89
C LEU A 237 2.62 10.22 9.98
N HIS A 238 2.72 9.69 11.20
CA HIS A 238 2.78 8.25 11.44
C HIS A 238 1.38 7.67 11.46
N LEU A 239 1.08 6.75 10.54
CA LEU A 239 -0.22 6.08 10.44
C LEU A 239 -0.08 4.59 10.70
N GLU A 240 -0.93 4.04 11.59
CA GLU A 240 -1.07 2.60 11.76
C GLU A 240 -2.50 2.16 11.51
N VAL A 241 -2.65 0.92 11.05
CA VAL A 241 -3.90 0.16 11.08
C VAL A 241 -3.72 -0.98 12.08
N ARG A 242 -4.63 -1.10 13.05
CA ARG A 242 -4.61 -2.18 14.05
C ARG A 242 -5.88 -3.01 13.94
N TRP A 243 -5.73 -4.33 14.10
CA TRP A 243 -6.80 -5.29 13.92
C TRP A 243 -7.03 -6.15 15.15
N GLY A 244 -8.21 -6.03 15.75
CA GLY A 244 -8.62 -6.75 16.96
C GLY A 244 -8.38 -5.98 18.24
N GLU A 245 -7.17 -5.50 18.50
CA GLU A 245 -6.82 -4.80 19.74
C GLU A 245 -6.10 -3.47 19.46
N MET A 246 -6.30 -2.51 20.38
CA MET A 246 -5.62 -1.23 20.36
C MET A 246 -4.17 -1.35 20.90
N ASN A 247 -3.37 -2.23 20.29
CA ASN A 247 -2.01 -2.54 20.72
C ASN A 247 -1.11 -2.63 19.49
N PHE A 248 0.12 -2.11 19.57
CA PHE A 248 1.06 -2.09 18.44
C PHE A 248 1.51 -3.49 17.97
N PHE A 249 1.32 -4.54 18.75
CA PHE A 249 1.52 -5.93 18.30
C PHE A 249 0.44 -6.43 17.31
N TYR A 250 -0.65 -5.69 17.12
CA TYR A 250 -1.75 -6.04 16.22
C TYR A 250 -1.82 -5.15 14.98
N THR A 251 -0.70 -4.53 14.62
CA THR A 251 -0.61 -3.70 13.41
C THR A 251 -0.61 -4.54 12.15
N LEU A 252 -1.19 -4.01 11.09
CA LEU A 252 -1.14 -4.50 9.71
C LEU A 252 -0.61 -3.38 8.81
N ASN A 253 -0.05 -3.73 7.64
CA ASN A 253 0.48 -2.72 6.74
C ASN A 253 -0.61 -1.76 6.25
N PRO A 254 -0.56 -0.47 6.59
CA PRO A 254 -1.58 0.49 6.20
C PRO A 254 -1.76 0.65 4.68
N GLU A 255 -0.73 0.37 3.88
CA GLU A 255 -0.81 0.49 2.42
C GLU A 255 -1.79 -0.52 1.79
N LEU A 256 -2.15 -1.61 2.49
CA LEU A 256 -3.20 -2.56 2.08
C LEU A 256 -4.62 -2.05 2.38
N TRP A 257 -4.75 -1.02 3.21
CA TRP A 257 -6.03 -0.53 3.72
C TRP A 257 -6.40 0.85 3.19
N LEU A 258 -5.41 1.64 2.77
CA LEU A 258 -5.62 2.97 2.19
C LEU A 258 -6.06 2.85 0.73
N VAL A 259 -7.20 3.44 0.41
CA VAL A 259 -7.71 3.43 -0.96
C VAL A 259 -6.71 4.10 -1.92
N PRO A 260 -6.37 3.44 -3.05
CA PRO A 260 -5.50 4.05 -4.04
C PRO A 260 -6.20 5.16 -4.84
N PRO A 261 -5.45 6.08 -5.48
CA PRO A 261 -5.98 6.97 -6.50
C PRO A 261 -6.53 6.18 -7.70
N GLN A 262 -7.53 6.73 -8.37
CA GLN A 262 -8.10 6.13 -9.59
C GLN A 262 -7.03 5.95 -10.66
N GLY A 263 -6.99 4.77 -11.27
CA GLY A 263 -5.93 4.41 -12.21
C GLY A 263 -4.60 3.98 -11.58
N TRP A 264 -4.51 3.94 -10.25
CA TRP A 264 -3.34 3.47 -9.50
C TRP A 264 -3.66 2.18 -8.75
N GLY A 265 -2.64 1.46 -8.32
CA GLY A 265 -2.78 0.22 -7.57
C GLY A 265 -1.65 0.03 -6.58
N ILE A 266 -1.50 -1.19 -6.09
CA ILE A 266 -0.48 -1.57 -5.11
C ILE A 266 0.29 -2.81 -5.57
N LEU A 267 1.56 -2.88 -5.21
CA LEU A 267 2.39 -4.06 -5.31
C LEU A 267 2.38 -4.79 -3.98
N VAL A 268 1.96 -6.07 -4.00
CA VAL A 268 1.98 -6.95 -2.82
C VAL A 268 2.85 -8.17 -3.12
N MET A 269 3.84 -8.46 -2.29
CA MET A 269 4.80 -9.51 -2.57
C MET A 269 5.15 -10.37 -1.35
N GLN A 270 5.49 -11.64 -1.65
CA GLN A 270 6.23 -12.51 -0.74
C GLN A 270 7.67 -12.65 -1.22
N VAL A 271 8.62 -12.08 -0.51
CA VAL A 271 10.05 -12.18 -0.79
C VAL A 271 10.63 -13.33 0.00
N LYS A 272 11.09 -14.37 -0.70
CA LYS A 272 11.63 -15.60 -0.10
C LYS A 272 13.01 -15.92 -0.64
N ARG A 273 13.83 -16.53 0.20
CA ARG A 273 15.09 -17.16 -0.21
C ARG A 273 14.80 -18.47 -0.94
N THR A 274 15.72 -18.98 -1.72
CA THR A 274 15.56 -20.25 -2.47
C THR A 274 15.32 -21.48 -1.59
N ASN A 275 15.62 -21.39 -0.31
CA ASN A 275 15.29 -22.45 0.66
C ASN A 275 13.85 -22.31 1.22
N GLY A 276 13.03 -21.42 0.65
CA GLY A 276 11.64 -21.15 1.04
C GLY A 276 11.49 -20.28 2.29
N LYS A 277 12.56 -19.92 2.98
CA LYS A 277 12.50 -19.04 4.16
C LYS A 277 12.28 -17.60 3.75
N THR A 278 11.59 -16.83 4.58
CA THR A 278 11.40 -15.40 4.42
C THR A 278 12.73 -14.67 4.26
N ALA A 279 12.81 -13.75 3.31
CA ALA A 279 13.92 -12.82 3.19
C ALA A 279 13.54 -11.56 3.98
N TYR A 280 14.20 -11.33 5.10
CA TYR A 280 13.99 -10.16 5.93
C TYR A 280 14.87 -9.01 5.50
N TYR A 281 14.32 -7.79 5.59
CA TYR A 281 14.97 -6.51 5.34
C TYR A 281 15.84 -6.50 4.08
N HIS A 282 15.25 -7.00 2.99
CA HIS A 282 15.94 -7.13 1.72
C HIS A 282 15.55 -6.00 0.76
N PRO A 283 16.52 -5.24 0.21
CA PRO A 283 16.24 -4.08 -0.63
C PRO A 283 15.70 -4.49 -1.99
N MET A 284 14.68 -3.77 -2.44
CA MET A 284 14.03 -3.88 -3.74
C MET A 284 14.00 -2.52 -4.42
N LYS A 285 14.24 -2.48 -5.72
CA LYS A 285 14.07 -1.34 -6.60
C LYS A 285 12.94 -1.66 -7.58
N ILE A 286 11.93 -0.81 -7.62
CA ILE A 286 10.77 -0.95 -8.51
C ILE A 286 10.86 0.16 -9.55
N ILE A 287 10.74 -0.17 -10.83
CA ILE A 287 10.93 0.76 -11.94
C ILE A 287 9.71 0.69 -12.86
N SER A 288 9.05 1.80 -13.09
CA SER A 288 8.05 1.90 -14.16
C SER A 288 8.73 1.81 -15.52
N ILE A 289 8.43 0.78 -16.31
CA ILE A 289 9.00 0.60 -17.65
C ILE A 289 8.59 1.74 -18.58
N ASN A 290 7.37 2.27 -18.40
CA ASN A 290 6.83 3.32 -19.26
C ASN A 290 7.44 4.70 -19.00
N THR A 291 7.71 5.03 -17.73
CA THR A 291 8.13 6.38 -17.31
C THR A 291 9.56 6.47 -16.82
N GLY A 292 10.17 5.33 -16.46
CA GLY A 292 11.46 5.28 -15.80
C GLY A 292 11.46 5.72 -14.35
N GLN A 293 10.29 6.05 -13.78
CA GLN A 293 10.18 6.42 -12.38
C GLN A 293 10.55 5.24 -11.48
N GLU A 294 11.27 5.52 -10.40
CA GLU A 294 11.80 4.52 -9.48
C GLU A 294 11.22 4.67 -8.08
N TRP A 295 10.93 3.56 -7.45
CA TRP A 295 10.62 3.44 -6.02
C TRP A 295 11.58 2.45 -5.38
N ARG A 296 11.80 2.63 -4.08
CA ARG A 296 12.57 1.70 -3.26
C ARG A 296 11.71 1.19 -2.12
N ALA A 297 11.94 -0.04 -1.72
CA ALA A 297 11.31 -0.63 -0.56
C ALA A 297 12.19 -1.76 -0.01
N TYR A 298 12.01 -2.09 1.26
CA TYR A 298 12.58 -3.27 1.89
C TYR A 298 11.49 -4.28 2.16
N SER A 299 11.80 -5.57 2.02
CA SER A 299 10.97 -6.59 2.65
C SER A 299 10.98 -6.39 4.17
N TYR A 300 9.88 -6.73 4.84
CA TYR A 300 9.74 -6.49 6.27
C TYR A 300 10.92 -7.04 7.07
N ALA A 301 11.37 -6.29 8.06
CA ALA A 301 12.36 -6.76 9.01
C ALA A 301 11.77 -7.87 9.90
N ASP A 302 12.64 -8.63 10.55
CA ASP A 302 12.22 -9.59 11.58
C ASP A 302 11.86 -8.83 12.86
N GLY A 303 10.61 -8.90 13.29
CA GLY A 303 10.14 -8.14 14.46
C GLY A 303 8.63 -8.08 14.62
N ALA A 304 8.15 -7.02 15.25
CA ALA A 304 6.75 -6.82 15.63
C ALA A 304 5.88 -6.34 14.44
N VAL A 305 5.86 -7.08 13.35
CA VAL A 305 5.00 -6.86 12.19
C VAL A 305 4.17 -8.10 11.91
N ASN A 306 2.93 -7.89 11.46
CA ASN A 306 2.04 -8.97 11.08
C ASN A 306 1.82 -8.95 9.58
N LEU A 307 1.67 -10.13 9.01
CA LEU A 307 1.32 -10.32 7.61
C LEU A 307 -0.19 -10.28 7.47
N ASP A 308 -0.69 -9.80 6.35
CA ASP A 308 -2.10 -9.93 6.04
C ASP A 308 -2.53 -11.40 6.00
N LEU A 309 -3.76 -11.68 6.42
CA LEU A 309 -4.26 -13.06 6.53
C LEU A 309 -4.33 -13.78 5.19
N TYR A 310 -4.52 -13.05 4.11
CA TYR A 310 -4.65 -13.59 2.77
C TYR A 310 -3.34 -13.52 1.99
N TYR A 311 -2.78 -12.31 1.88
CA TYR A 311 -1.59 -12.09 1.06
C TYR A 311 -0.33 -12.72 1.64
N GLN A 312 -0.25 -12.85 2.98
CA GLN A 312 0.93 -13.38 3.68
C GLN A 312 2.22 -12.71 3.16
N GLU A 313 2.09 -11.43 2.85
CA GLU A 313 3.11 -10.61 2.23
C GLU A 313 4.23 -10.26 3.22
N ASN A 314 5.36 -9.89 2.69
CA ASN A 314 6.41 -9.24 3.45
C ASN A 314 7.05 -8.06 2.69
N LEU A 315 6.35 -7.56 1.69
CA LEU A 315 6.65 -6.30 1.00
C LEU A 315 5.37 -5.78 0.37
N VAL A 316 5.09 -4.49 0.61
CA VAL A 316 4.02 -3.74 -0.05
C VAL A 316 4.58 -2.41 -0.53
N VAL A 317 4.15 -1.98 -1.71
CA VAL A 317 4.39 -0.63 -2.23
C VAL A 317 3.07 -0.11 -2.78
N GLY A 318 2.46 0.81 -2.06
CA GLY A 318 1.22 1.47 -2.46
C GLY A 318 1.44 2.60 -3.46
N ASP A 319 0.33 3.08 -4.01
CA ASP A 319 0.30 4.27 -4.88
C ASP A 319 1.18 4.18 -6.12
N LEU A 320 1.14 3.04 -6.80
CA LEU A 320 1.80 2.86 -8.08
C LEU A 320 0.81 3.13 -9.21
N PRO A 321 1.08 4.07 -10.15
CA PRO A 321 0.28 4.22 -11.35
C PRO A 321 0.13 2.89 -12.09
N ALA A 322 -1.05 2.61 -12.66
CA ALA A 322 -1.23 1.39 -13.44
C ALA A 322 -0.26 1.34 -14.63
N GLY A 323 0.32 0.17 -14.89
CA GLY A 323 1.29 0.01 -15.95
C GLY A 323 2.23 -1.15 -15.73
N ARG A 324 3.23 -1.25 -16.60
CA ARG A 324 4.24 -2.30 -16.56
C ARG A 324 5.47 -1.87 -15.78
N TYR A 325 5.96 -2.75 -14.94
CA TYR A 325 7.06 -2.50 -14.01
C TYR A 325 8.10 -3.59 -14.06
N GLU A 326 9.33 -3.23 -13.69
CA GLU A 326 10.39 -4.17 -13.37
C GLU A 326 10.79 -4.00 -11.90
N ILE A 327 10.87 -5.10 -11.16
CA ILE A 327 11.49 -5.12 -9.84
C ILE A 327 12.90 -5.69 -9.96
N GLN A 328 13.84 -5.02 -9.31
CA GLN A 328 15.26 -5.40 -9.28
C GLN A 328 15.72 -5.61 -7.84
N THR A 329 16.53 -6.65 -7.64
CA THR A 329 17.25 -6.85 -6.38
C THR A 329 18.56 -7.55 -6.61
N SER A 330 19.52 -7.33 -5.71
CA SER A 330 20.84 -7.97 -5.77
C SER A 330 21.04 -8.90 -4.60
N TYR A 331 21.50 -10.12 -4.86
CA TYR A 331 21.86 -11.07 -3.83
C TYR A 331 23.12 -11.84 -4.22
N SER A 332 24.10 -11.92 -3.30
CA SER A 332 25.39 -12.58 -3.52
C SER A 332 26.10 -12.12 -4.81
N GLY A 333 26.04 -10.83 -5.14
CA GLY A 333 26.68 -10.23 -6.31
C GLY A 333 25.97 -10.50 -7.63
N LYS A 334 24.78 -11.10 -7.61
CA LYS A 334 23.97 -11.34 -8.81
C LYS A 334 22.72 -10.45 -8.74
N LEU A 335 22.41 -9.80 -9.88
CA LEU A 335 21.15 -9.06 -10.08
C LEU A 335 20.04 -10.05 -10.48
N TYR A 336 18.87 -9.85 -9.89
CA TYR A 336 17.62 -10.55 -10.20
C TYR A 336 16.60 -9.52 -10.61
N THR A 337 15.84 -9.81 -11.67
CA THR A 337 14.79 -8.96 -12.19
C THR A 337 13.51 -9.76 -12.38
N LEU A 338 12.36 -9.08 -12.24
CA LEU A 338 11.05 -9.63 -12.53
C LEU A 338 10.16 -8.52 -13.08
N GLU A 339 9.53 -8.74 -14.22
CA GLU A 339 8.52 -7.85 -14.77
C GLU A 339 7.12 -8.25 -14.26
N PHE A 340 6.27 -7.25 -14.05
CA PHE A 340 4.88 -7.42 -13.61
C PHE A 340 4.03 -6.22 -14.01
N ASP A 341 2.72 -6.39 -13.95
CA ASP A 341 1.76 -5.33 -14.23
C ASP A 341 1.06 -4.88 -12.95
N ILE A 342 0.91 -3.56 -12.78
CA ILE A 342 0.03 -2.95 -11.78
C ILE A 342 -1.30 -2.65 -12.44
N ASN A 343 -2.37 -3.22 -11.89
CA ASN A 343 -3.74 -2.99 -12.35
C ASN A 343 -4.41 -1.85 -11.57
N PRO A 344 -5.29 -1.05 -12.22
CA PRO A 344 -6.01 0.02 -11.54
C PRO A 344 -6.87 -0.50 -10.38
N GLY A 345 -6.76 0.15 -9.22
CA GLY A 345 -7.58 -0.15 -8.04
C GLY A 345 -7.23 -1.45 -7.32
N ARG A 346 -6.09 -2.03 -7.64
CA ARG A 346 -5.69 -3.32 -7.06
C ARG A 346 -4.23 -3.33 -6.74
#